data_b36ee167eb6639f751ee0341f205c6ad
#
_entry.id   b36ee167eb6639f751ee0341f205c6ad
#
_cell.length_a   1.000
_cell.length_b   1.000
_cell.length_c   1.000
_cell.angle_alpha   90.00
_cell.angle_beta   90.00
_cell.angle_gamma   90.00
#
_symmetry.space_group_name_H-M   'P 1'
#
loop_
_entity.id
_entity.type
_entity.pdbx_description
1 polymer ?
#
loop_
_entity_poly.entity_id
_entity_poly.type
_entity_poly.pdbx_seq_one_letter_code
_entity_poly.pdbx_strand_id
1 'polypeptide(L)'
;MRIAAEVKLSDEQREQLEKLARGRRTTVRLAQRSKMMLLAAAGIPDLKIAVELGVTRQTVARWRGRFILRGLAGIEKDAPRPGRKPQISAKQVQHIVRRTTQEKPDDATHWSTRSMAQAVGISAASVRRIWKKHGLKPHLLRTFKLSNDPLFAEKVADIVGLYLNPPEHALVLSVDEKSQVQALDRTQPGLPMKKGRAGTMTHDYKRNGTTTLFAALNILDGKVIAHCMPQHRHQEWLKFLRLIDKSTPRRKQLHLIIDNYSPHKHPQVQAWLQRHRRFHIHFTPTSASWLNMVERFFRDITQKQIRRGCFANVAELIQTIETYIALHNTKPKPFVWTAKASDILEKVKRARAASNKL
;
A
#
# COMPACT_ATOMS: atom_id res chain seq x y z
N MET A 1 -7.84 16.41 -63.46
CA MET A 1 -6.99 16.82 -62.30
C MET A 1 -7.80 16.86 -61.04
N ARG A 2 -7.36 16.22 -59.94
CA ARG A 2 -8.03 16.40 -58.64
C ARG A 2 -7.65 17.79 -58.10
N ILE A 3 -8.62 18.68 -57.98
CA ILE A 3 -8.47 20.00 -57.37
C ILE A 3 -8.26 19.79 -55.85
N ALA A 4 -7.25 20.40 -55.27
CA ALA A 4 -7.00 20.33 -53.82
C ALA A 4 -8.13 21.07 -53.08
N ALA A 5 -8.63 20.48 -51.99
CA ALA A 5 -9.70 21.10 -51.20
C ALA A 5 -9.27 22.46 -50.67
N GLU A 6 -10.14 23.44 -50.75
CA GLU A 6 -9.88 24.81 -50.27
C GLU A 6 -9.72 24.88 -48.75
N VAL A 7 -8.75 25.62 -48.26
CA VAL A 7 -8.55 25.90 -46.82
C VAL A 7 -9.10 27.29 -46.56
N LYS A 8 -10.21 27.37 -45.83
CA LYS A 8 -10.78 28.62 -45.36
C LYS A 8 -10.34 28.86 -43.93
N LEU A 9 -9.77 30.01 -43.62
CA LEU A 9 -9.29 30.42 -42.30
C LEU A 9 -10.20 31.52 -41.75
N SER A 10 -10.55 31.45 -40.49
CA SER A 10 -11.02 32.61 -39.73
C SER A 10 -9.85 33.55 -39.42
N ASP A 11 -10.14 34.80 -39.08
CA ASP A 11 -9.11 35.78 -38.71
C ASP A 11 -8.32 35.29 -37.47
N GLU A 12 -8.97 34.70 -36.50
CA GLU A 12 -8.34 34.08 -35.33
C GLU A 12 -7.41 32.91 -35.71
N GLN A 13 -7.85 32.05 -36.62
CA GLN A 13 -7.02 30.93 -37.08
C GLN A 13 -5.81 31.39 -37.87
N ARG A 14 -5.97 32.44 -38.65
CA ARG A 14 -4.88 33.06 -39.40
C ARG A 14 -3.83 33.62 -38.45
N GLU A 15 -4.24 34.43 -37.47
CA GLU A 15 -3.36 35.00 -36.48
C GLU A 15 -2.58 33.92 -35.71
N GLN A 16 -3.27 32.87 -35.25
CA GLN A 16 -2.64 31.76 -34.54
C GLN A 16 -1.63 31.01 -35.40
N LEU A 17 -1.96 30.72 -36.67
CA LEU A 17 -1.03 30.08 -37.61
C LEU A 17 0.21 30.95 -37.89
N GLU A 18 0.05 32.27 -38.03
CA GLU A 18 1.16 33.18 -38.22
C GLU A 18 2.06 33.22 -36.96
N LYS A 19 1.49 33.30 -35.80
CA LYS A 19 2.22 33.20 -34.52
C LYS A 19 2.99 31.90 -34.38
N LEU A 20 2.38 30.74 -34.75
CA LEU A 20 3.05 29.48 -34.74
C LEU A 20 4.13 29.34 -35.82
N ALA A 21 3.95 29.94 -36.99
CA ALA A 21 4.91 29.91 -38.10
C ALA A 21 6.19 30.71 -37.79
N ARG A 22 6.11 31.80 -36.99
CA ARG A 22 7.21 32.70 -36.65
C ARG A 22 7.76 32.50 -35.25
N GLY A 23 7.05 31.73 -34.39
CA GLY A 23 7.36 31.61 -32.95
C GLY A 23 8.67 30.89 -32.67
N ARG A 24 9.60 31.56 -31.97
CA ARG A 24 10.91 30.98 -31.56
C ARG A 24 10.81 29.73 -30.68
N ARG A 25 9.70 29.55 -29.95
CA ARG A 25 9.42 28.40 -29.10
C ARG A 25 8.57 27.34 -29.78
N THR A 26 8.12 27.58 -31.02
CA THR A 26 7.33 26.60 -31.78
C THR A 26 8.25 25.51 -32.33
N THR A 27 7.86 24.27 -32.24
CA THR A 27 8.64 23.16 -32.81
C THR A 27 8.73 23.31 -34.33
N VAL A 28 9.87 22.97 -34.91
CA VAL A 28 10.13 23.07 -36.37
C VAL A 28 9.00 22.42 -37.19
N ARG A 29 8.53 21.28 -36.75
CA ARG A 29 7.42 20.56 -37.43
C ARG A 29 6.10 21.34 -37.41
N LEU A 30 5.76 21.95 -36.28
CA LEU A 30 4.52 22.71 -36.15
C LEU A 30 4.60 24.01 -36.92
N ALA A 31 5.74 24.72 -36.88
CA ALA A 31 5.98 25.90 -37.66
C ALA A 31 5.87 25.62 -39.17
N GLN A 32 6.48 24.53 -39.64
CA GLN A 32 6.39 24.12 -41.05
C GLN A 32 4.93 23.76 -41.46
N ARG A 33 4.17 23.07 -40.59
CA ARG A 33 2.74 22.75 -40.84
C ARG A 33 1.89 24.01 -40.86
N SER A 34 2.15 24.97 -39.98
CA SER A 34 1.45 26.25 -39.96
C SER A 34 1.70 27.05 -41.24
N LYS A 35 2.95 27.09 -41.72
CA LYS A 35 3.29 27.69 -43.04
C LYS A 35 2.56 27.00 -44.19
N MET A 36 2.46 25.64 -44.18
CA MET A 36 1.68 24.91 -45.20
C MET A 36 0.25 25.38 -45.23
N MET A 37 -0.39 25.56 -44.09
CA MET A 37 -1.81 25.95 -44.00
C MET A 37 -2.02 27.40 -44.47
N LEU A 38 -1.13 28.31 -44.11
CA LEU A 38 -1.19 29.70 -44.58
C LEU A 38 -1.03 29.80 -46.12
N LEU A 39 -0.09 29.08 -46.73
CA LEU A 39 0.11 29.01 -48.16
C LEU A 39 -1.10 28.32 -48.86
N ALA A 40 -1.65 27.28 -48.24
CA ALA A 40 -2.84 26.61 -48.75
C ALA A 40 -4.08 27.50 -48.73
N ALA A 41 -4.24 28.33 -47.72
CA ALA A 41 -5.33 29.32 -47.63
C ALA A 41 -5.16 30.51 -48.58
N ALA A 42 -3.91 30.80 -49.01
CA ALA A 42 -3.59 31.76 -50.08
C ALA A 42 -3.86 31.17 -51.50
N GLY A 43 -4.45 29.97 -51.62
CA GLY A 43 -4.77 29.34 -52.89
C GLY A 43 -3.59 28.68 -53.60
N ILE A 44 -2.41 28.58 -52.96
CA ILE A 44 -1.24 27.97 -53.59
C ILE A 44 -1.43 26.46 -53.75
N PRO A 45 -1.15 25.90 -54.96
CA PRO A 45 -1.24 24.47 -55.21
C PRO A 45 -0.26 23.64 -54.35
N ASP A 46 -0.67 22.44 -53.93
CA ASP A 46 0.14 21.54 -53.05
C ASP A 46 1.54 21.25 -53.61
N LEU A 47 1.70 21.23 -54.95
CA LEU A 47 2.97 21.00 -55.58
C LEU A 47 3.94 22.18 -55.37
N LYS A 48 3.45 23.42 -55.46
CA LYS A 48 4.26 24.63 -55.23
C LYS A 48 4.63 24.76 -53.74
N ILE A 49 3.66 24.51 -52.86
CA ILE A 49 3.92 24.46 -51.39
C ILE A 49 4.98 23.40 -51.06
N ALA A 50 4.90 22.24 -51.68
CA ALA A 50 5.85 21.16 -51.46
C ALA A 50 7.28 21.54 -51.82
N VAL A 51 7.46 22.20 -52.98
CA VAL A 51 8.76 22.70 -53.45
C VAL A 51 9.30 23.80 -52.53
N GLU A 52 8.46 24.77 -52.16
CA GLU A 52 8.84 25.89 -51.29
C GLU A 52 9.31 25.48 -49.92
N LEU A 53 8.62 24.48 -49.30
CA LEU A 53 8.91 24.03 -47.95
C LEU A 53 9.79 22.77 -47.88
N GLY A 54 10.29 22.26 -49.01
CA GLY A 54 11.18 21.10 -49.06
C GLY A 54 10.50 19.80 -48.58
N VAL A 55 9.23 19.60 -48.89
CA VAL A 55 8.43 18.42 -48.48
C VAL A 55 7.79 17.74 -49.70
N THR A 56 7.23 16.56 -49.47
CA THR A 56 6.48 15.89 -50.56
C THR A 56 5.06 16.44 -50.73
N ARG A 57 4.52 16.46 -51.95
CA ARG A 57 3.13 16.82 -52.21
C ARG A 57 2.14 16.04 -51.37
N GLN A 58 2.42 14.76 -51.12
CA GLN A 58 1.57 13.89 -50.25
C GLN A 58 1.55 14.38 -48.82
N THR A 59 2.66 14.93 -48.31
CA THR A 59 2.77 15.53 -46.97
C THR A 59 1.88 16.77 -46.87
N VAL A 60 1.90 17.64 -47.86
CA VAL A 60 1.04 18.84 -47.91
C VAL A 60 -0.44 18.43 -47.94
N ALA A 61 -0.82 17.54 -48.89
CA ALA A 61 -2.18 17.06 -49.00
C ALA A 61 -2.70 16.40 -47.71
N ARG A 62 -1.86 15.62 -47.01
CA ARG A 62 -2.20 14.99 -45.73
C ARG A 62 -2.50 16.04 -44.62
N TRP A 63 -1.63 17.03 -44.48
CA TRP A 63 -1.80 18.06 -43.45
C TRP A 63 -2.98 18.98 -43.80
N ARG A 64 -3.19 19.34 -45.07
CA ARG A 64 -4.34 20.07 -45.53
C ARG A 64 -5.65 19.33 -45.18
N GLY A 65 -5.76 18.04 -45.50
CA GLY A 65 -6.93 17.24 -45.18
C GLY A 65 -7.18 17.15 -43.63
N ARG A 66 -6.13 17.00 -42.83
CA ARG A 66 -6.26 16.99 -41.36
C ARG A 66 -6.69 18.34 -40.81
N PHE A 67 -6.19 19.44 -41.37
CA PHE A 67 -6.59 20.77 -40.98
C PHE A 67 -8.05 21.07 -41.30
N ILE A 68 -8.51 20.69 -42.50
CA ILE A 68 -9.91 20.86 -42.90
C ILE A 68 -10.86 20.10 -41.95
N LEU A 69 -10.45 18.89 -41.52
CA LEU A 69 -11.28 18.06 -40.65
C LEU A 69 -11.26 18.47 -39.15
N ARG A 70 -10.15 19.03 -38.69
CA ARG A 70 -9.92 19.20 -37.24
C ARG A 70 -9.35 20.57 -36.86
N GLY A 71 -9.23 21.49 -37.80
CA GLY A 71 -8.62 22.81 -37.57
C GLY A 71 -7.20 22.71 -37.06
N LEU A 72 -6.81 23.62 -36.18
CA LEU A 72 -5.48 23.70 -35.58
C LEU A 72 -5.06 22.42 -34.86
N ALA A 73 -5.96 21.78 -34.13
CA ALA A 73 -5.69 20.52 -33.46
C ALA A 73 -5.26 19.40 -34.43
N GLY A 74 -5.66 19.51 -35.70
CA GLY A 74 -5.28 18.57 -36.77
C GLY A 74 -3.80 18.60 -37.12
N ILE A 75 -3.11 19.72 -36.90
CA ILE A 75 -1.69 19.91 -37.27
C ILE A 75 -0.72 19.87 -36.10
N GLU A 76 -1.21 19.99 -34.85
CA GLU A 76 -0.35 20.03 -33.64
C GLU A 76 0.45 18.74 -33.45
N LYS A 77 -0.21 17.58 -33.61
CA LYS A 77 0.41 16.27 -33.35
C LYS A 77 0.27 15.32 -34.52
N ASP A 78 1.23 14.43 -34.65
CA ASP A 78 1.12 13.30 -35.59
C ASP A 78 0.00 12.36 -35.13
N ALA A 79 -0.63 11.68 -36.09
CA ALA A 79 -1.57 10.63 -35.75
C ALA A 79 -0.84 9.51 -34.98
N PRO A 80 -1.49 8.91 -33.94
CA PRO A 80 -0.89 7.78 -33.26
C PRO A 80 -0.64 6.65 -34.27
N ARG A 81 0.56 6.11 -34.21
CA ARG A 81 0.90 4.95 -35.05
C ARG A 81 0.20 3.71 -34.49
N PRO A 82 -0.35 2.81 -35.31
CA PRO A 82 -1.11 1.64 -34.84
C PRO A 82 -0.27 0.64 -34.03
N GLY A 83 1.04 0.79 -33.97
CA GLY A 83 1.94 -0.09 -33.25
C GLY A 83 1.94 -1.53 -33.80
N ARG A 84 2.64 -2.43 -33.08
CA ARG A 84 2.65 -3.86 -33.41
C ARG A 84 1.31 -4.49 -33.00
N LYS A 85 0.69 -5.24 -33.90
CA LYS A 85 -0.54 -5.99 -33.56
C LYS A 85 -0.31 -6.96 -32.43
N PRO A 86 -1.19 -7.03 -31.43
CA PRO A 86 -1.08 -7.98 -30.33
C PRO A 86 -1.09 -9.43 -30.87
N GLN A 87 -0.11 -10.23 -30.50
CA GLN A 87 -0.05 -11.65 -30.88
C GLN A 87 -0.99 -12.52 -30.03
N ILE A 88 -1.32 -12.07 -28.82
CA ILE A 88 -2.21 -12.77 -27.88
C ILE A 88 -3.58 -12.13 -28.02
N SER A 89 -4.57 -12.92 -28.43
CA SER A 89 -5.95 -12.44 -28.62
C SER A 89 -6.62 -12.09 -27.29
N ALA A 90 -7.66 -11.26 -27.34
CA ALA A 90 -8.47 -10.94 -26.16
C ALA A 90 -9.09 -12.20 -25.51
N LYS A 91 -9.51 -13.17 -26.32
CA LYS A 91 -10.03 -14.46 -25.84
C LYS A 91 -8.99 -15.25 -25.05
N GLN A 92 -7.74 -15.30 -25.52
CA GLN A 92 -6.64 -15.94 -24.78
C GLN A 92 -6.33 -15.21 -23.46
N VAL A 93 -6.36 -13.88 -23.45
CA VAL A 93 -6.19 -13.10 -22.21
C VAL A 93 -7.28 -13.45 -21.20
N GLN A 94 -8.55 -13.47 -21.61
CA GLN A 94 -9.69 -13.85 -20.77
C GLN A 94 -9.55 -15.30 -20.25
N HIS A 95 -9.13 -16.22 -21.10
CA HIS A 95 -8.88 -17.61 -20.71
C HIS A 95 -7.81 -17.70 -19.62
N ILE A 96 -6.67 -16.99 -19.76
CA ILE A 96 -5.60 -16.94 -18.76
C ILE A 96 -6.10 -16.35 -17.43
N VAL A 97 -6.87 -15.27 -17.48
CA VAL A 97 -7.46 -14.65 -16.28
C VAL A 97 -8.38 -15.63 -15.58
N ARG A 98 -9.30 -16.28 -16.31
CA ARG A 98 -10.21 -17.28 -15.75
C ARG A 98 -9.46 -18.45 -15.10
N ARG A 99 -8.50 -19.07 -15.82
CA ARG A 99 -7.69 -20.16 -15.25
C ARG A 99 -6.94 -19.74 -13.99
N THR A 100 -6.37 -18.52 -14.00
CA THR A 100 -5.65 -18.00 -12.84
C THR A 100 -6.55 -17.83 -11.61
N THR A 101 -7.82 -17.44 -11.80
CA THR A 101 -8.73 -17.08 -10.70
C THR A 101 -9.64 -18.20 -10.25
N GLN A 102 -9.92 -19.19 -11.11
CA GLN A 102 -10.92 -20.22 -10.88
C GLN A 102 -10.35 -21.65 -10.88
N GLU A 103 -9.16 -21.85 -11.43
CA GLU A 103 -8.54 -23.17 -11.55
C GLU A 103 -7.20 -23.21 -10.80
N LYS A 104 -6.81 -24.41 -10.37
CA LYS A 104 -5.48 -24.67 -9.78
C LYS A 104 -4.70 -25.57 -10.74
N PRO A 105 -3.36 -25.52 -10.76
CA PRO A 105 -2.55 -26.54 -11.42
C PRO A 105 -2.65 -27.85 -10.63
N ASP A 106 -2.42 -28.97 -11.30
CA ASP A 106 -2.57 -30.31 -10.71
C ASP A 106 -1.48 -30.58 -9.67
N ASP A 107 -0.30 -29.99 -9.85
CA ASP A 107 0.91 -30.20 -9.04
C ASP A 107 1.20 -29.09 -8.02
N ALA A 108 0.34 -28.06 -7.92
CA ALA A 108 0.61 -26.95 -7.03
C ALA A 108 -0.68 -26.24 -6.52
N THR A 109 -0.55 -25.52 -5.42
CA THR A 109 -1.68 -24.78 -4.83
C THR A 109 -2.06 -23.50 -5.59
N HIS A 110 -1.18 -23.01 -6.47
CA HIS A 110 -1.38 -21.80 -7.25
C HIS A 110 -0.52 -21.78 -8.52
N TRP A 111 -0.95 -21.00 -9.50
CA TRP A 111 -0.23 -20.83 -10.74
C TRP A 111 1.04 -19.99 -10.56
N SER A 112 2.15 -20.47 -11.07
CA SER A 112 3.34 -19.68 -11.35
C SER A 112 3.28 -19.12 -12.78
N THR A 113 4.08 -18.09 -13.08
CA THR A 113 4.17 -17.59 -14.46
C THR A 113 4.66 -18.65 -15.45
N ARG A 114 5.49 -19.60 -15.00
CA ARG A 114 6.05 -20.68 -15.80
C ARG A 114 5.02 -21.77 -16.05
N SER A 115 4.36 -22.27 -15.00
CA SER A 115 3.33 -23.31 -15.16
C SER A 115 2.15 -22.83 -15.99
N MET A 116 1.68 -21.58 -15.78
CA MET A 116 0.65 -21.00 -16.63
C MET A 116 1.11 -20.85 -18.08
N ALA A 117 2.35 -20.41 -18.32
CA ALA A 117 2.91 -20.25 -19.65
C ALA A 117 2.92 -21.57 -20.42
N GLN A 118 3.34 -22.64 -19.75
CA GLN A 118 3.33 -24.01 -20.29
C GLN A 118 1.92 -24.48 -20.60
N ALA A 119 0.98 -24.29 -19.67
CA ALA A 119 -0.41 -24.72 -19.80
C ALA A 119 -1.20 -24.02 -20.92
N VAL A 120 -0.80 -22.79 -21.33
CA VAL A 120 -1.51 -22.01 -22.35
C VAL A 120 -0.67 -21.71 -23.61
N GLY A 121 0.53 -22.26 -23.72
CA GLY A 121 1.38 -22.16 -24.91
C GLY A 121 1.91 -20.76 -25.22
N ILE A 122 2.21 -19.93 -24.20
CA ILE A 122 2.79 -18.58 -24.37
C ILE A 122 4.01 -18.40 -23.49
N SER A 123 4.77 -17.32 -23.68
CA SER A 123 5.93 -17.03 -22.82
C SER A 123 5.53 -16.62 -21.41
N ALA A 124 6.34 -17.00 -20.39
CA ALA A 124 6.16 -16.57 -19.01
C ALA A 124 6.18 -15.02 -18.84
N ALA A 125 6.95 -14.33 -19.70
CA ALA A 125 6.95 -12.87 -19.75
C ALA A 125 5.60 -12.29 -20.20
N SER A 126 4.90 -12.97 -21.10
CA SER A 126 3.54 -12.58 -21.54
C SER A 126 2.52 -12.81 -20.42
N VAL A 127 2.58 -13.95 -19.74
CA VAL A 127 1.74 -14.22 -18.54
C VAL A 127 1.95 -13.15 -17.50
N ARG A 128 3.21 -12.81 -17.17
CA ARG A 128 3.53 -11.76 -16.20
C ARG A 128 2.94 -10.40 -16.58
N ARG A 129 2.98 -10.02 -17.86
CA ARG A 129 2.36 -8.76 -18.35
C ARG A 129 0.86 -8.77 -18.21
N ILE A 130 0.20 -9.90 -18.57
CA ILE A 130 -1.25 -10.07 -18.42
C ILE A 130 -1.63 -9.96 -16.94
N TRP A 131 -0.98 -10.73 -16.06
CA TRP A 131 -1.27 -10.67 -14.62
C TRP A 131 -1.06 -9.27 -14.03
N LYS A 132 0.02 -8.58 -14.42
CA LYS A 132 0.26 -7.19 -14.00
C LYS A 132 -0.87 -6.26 -14.45
N LYS A 133 -1.32 -6.38 -15.71
CA LYS A 133 -2.42 -5.57 -16.27
C LYS A 133 -3.74 -5.81 -15.53
N HIS A 134 -4.02 -7.05 -15.14
CA HIS A 134 -5.25 -7.44 -14.44
C HIS A 134 -5.11 -7.47 -12.91
N GLY A 135 -3.98 -7.01 -12.34
CA GLY A 135 -3.76 -6.96 -10.90
C GLY A 135 -3.66 -8.33 -10.21
N LEU A 136 -3.46 -9.41 -10.98
CA LEU A 136 -3.41 -10.77 -10.45
C LEU A 136 -2.05 -11.06 -9.81
N LYS A 137 -2.08 -11.64 -8.61
CA LYS A 137 -0.89 -11.97 -7.80
C LYS A 137 -1.05 -13.35 -7.16
N PRO A 138 -1.05 -14.45 -7.93
CA PRO A 138 -1.33 -15.81 -7.41
C PRO A 138 -0.38 -16.26 -6.30
N HIS A 139 0.86 -15.74 -6.31
CA HIS A 139 1.91 -16.02 -5.32
C HIS A 139 1.70 -15.32 -3.97
N LEU A 140 0.70 -14.43 -3.85
CA LEU A 140 0.40 -13.72 -2.61
C LEU A 140 -0.91 -14.24 -2.03
N LEU A 141 -0.82 -14.81 -0.84
CA LEU A 141 -1.97 -15.16 -0.02
C LEU A 141 -2.08 -14.15 1.13
N ARG A 142 -3.26 -13.59 1.31
CA ARG A 142 -3.59 -12.80 2.50
C ARG A 142 -4.52 -13.62 3.36
N THR A 143 -4.07 -13.93 4.56
CA THR A 143 -4.91 -14.56 5.56
C THR A 143 -5.88 -13.54 6.16
N PHE A 144 -7.09 -13.96 6.42
CA PHE A 144 -8.08 -13.20 7.18
C PHE A 144 -8.89 -14.15 8.05
N LYS A 145 -9.45 -13.63 9.14
CA LYS A 145 -10.42 -14.34 9.95
C LYS A 145 -11.59 -13.40 10.21
N LEU A 146 -12.79 -13.87 9.94
CA LEU A 146 -13.99 -13.14 10.30
C LEU A 146 -14.27 -13.34 11.79
N SER A 147 -14.56 -12.25 12.47
CA SER A 147 -14.94 -12.30 13.88
C SER A 147 -16.34 -12.91 14.03
N ASN A 148 -16.48 -13.80 15.01
CA ASN A 148 -17.77 -14.34 15.46
C ASN A 148 -18.28 -13.62 16.72
N ASP A 149 -17.68 -12.49 17.09
CA ASP A 149 -18.11 -11.71 18.26
C ASP A 149 -19.50 -11.11 18.00
N PRO A 150 -20.50 -11.39 18.83
CA PRO A 150 -21.86 -10.85 18.66
C PRO A 150 -21.90 -9.32 18.79
N LEU A 151 -21.02 -8.74 19.60
CA LEU A 151 -20.88 -7.28 19.81
C LEU A 151 -19.85 -6.65 18.88
N PHE A 152 -19.55 -7.29 17.75
CA PHE A 152 -18.50 -6.84 16.83
C PHE A 152 -18.70 -5.38 16.39
N ALA A 153 -19.92 -5.02 15.99
CA ALA A 153 -20.20 -3.68 15.46
C ALA A 153 -20.05 -2.59 16.53
N GLU A 154 -20.55 -2.86 17.73
CA GLU A 154 -20.47 -1.95 18.88
C GLU A 154 -19.00 -1.70 19.29
N LYS A 155 -18.23 -2.78 19.45
CA LYS A 155 -16.82 -2.68 19.82
C LYS A 155 -15.97 -2.00 18.76
N VAL A 156 -16.26 -2.23 17.47
CA VAL A 156 -15.60 -1.51 16.37
C VAL A 156 -15.95 -0.01 16.42
N ALA A 157 -17.22 0.34 16.63
CA ALA A 157 -17.64 1.73 16.71
C ALA A 157 -16.99 2.44 17.91
N ASP A 158 -16.97 1.81 19.09
CA ASP A 158 -16.33 2.32 20.31
C ASP A 158 -14.84 2.60 20.09
N ILE A 159 -14.08 1.61 19.63
CA ILE A 159 -12.62 1.74 19.46
C ILE A 159 -12.27 2.74 18.35
N VAL A 160 -12.97 2.69 17.23
CA VAL A 160 -12.73 3.64 16.12
C VAL A 160 -13.13 5.05 16.55
N GLY A 161 -14.18 5.19 17.36
CA GLY A 161 -14.58 6.45 17.98
C GLY A 161 -13.44 7.04 18.81
N LEU A 162 -12.81 6.26 19.69
CA LEU A 162 -11.67 6.68 20.49
C LEU A 162 -10.45 7.06 19.64
N TYR A 163 -10.22 6.41 18.50
CA TYR A 163 -9.10 6.74 17.61
C TYR A 163 -9.32 8.02 16.82
N LEU A 164 -10.55 8.30 16.40
CA LEU A 164 -10.88 9.46 15.58
C LEU A 164 -11.18 10.71 16.43
N ASN A 165 -11.81 10.50 17.60
CA ASN A 165 -12.26 11.57 18.49
C ASN A 165 -11.92 11.23 19.94
N PRO A 166 -10.62 11.23 20.33
CA PRO A 166 -10.23 10.95 21.69
C PRO A 166 -10.76 12.01 22.67
N PRO A 167 -11.22 11.64 23.87
CA PRO A 167 -11.70 12.60 24.86
C PRO A 167 -10.60 13.58 25.30
N GLU A 168 -10.92 14.86 25.44
CA GLU A 168 -9.94 15.93 25.71
C GLU A 168 -9.13 15.75 27.01
N HIS A 169 -9.76 15.22 28.05
CA HIS A 169 -9.13 15.02 29.36
C HIS A 169 -8.67 13.58 29.60
N ALA A 170 -8.48 12.80 28.54
CA ALA A 170 -8.08 11.41 28.61
C ALA A 170 -6.78 11.14 27.84
N LEU A 171 -6.17 10.00 28.15
CA LEU A 171 -5.18 9.34 27.31
C LEU A 171 -5.81 8.07 26.74
N VAL A 172 -5.68 7.85 25.47
CA VAL A 172 -6.10 6.62 24.80
C VAL A 172 -4.85 5.79 24.52
N LEU A 173 -4.76 4.65 25.18
CA LEU A 173 -3.63 3.73 25.12
C LEU A 173 -4.06 2.43 24.41
N SER A 174 -3.35 2.08 23.37
CA SER A 174 -3.47 0.77 22.71
C SER A 174 -2.48 -0.17 23.38
N VAL A 175 -2.96 -1.21 24.05
CA VAL A 175 -2.16 -2.04 24.96
C VAL A 175 -2.24 -3.50 24.58
N ASP A 176 -1.09 -4.19 24.61
CA ASP A 176 -0.99 -5.62 24.32
C ASP A 176 0.33 -6.19 24.81
N GLU A 177 0.46 -7.52 24.73
CA GLU A 177 1.70 -8.23 25.02
C GLU A 177 2.22 -9.03 23.83
N LYS A 178 3.47 -8.78 23.49
CA LYS A 178 4.23 -9.63 22.57
C LYS A 178 4.89 -10.74 23.36
N SER A 179 4.19 -11.86 23.44
CA SER A 179 4.64 -13.03 24.19
C SER A 179 5.77 -13.77 23.48
N GLN A 180 6.56 -14.52 24.26
CA GLN A 180 7.59 -15.45 23.79
C GLN A 180 8.58 -14.87 22.76
N VAL A 181 9.04 -13.64 22.99
CA VAL A 181 10.13 -13.07 22.22
C VAL A 181 11.41 -13.84 22.54
N GLN A 182 12.00 -14.49 21.54
CA GLN A 182 13.11 -15.42 21.71
C GLN A 182 14.47 -14.70 21.60
N ALA A 183 15.37 -14.97 22.55
CA ALA A 183 16.78 -14.66 22.42
C ALA A 183 17.44 -15.69 21.51
N LEU A 184 17.56 -15.38 20.23
CA LEU A 184 18.16 -16.25 19.22
C LEU A 184 19.62 -15.83 19.01
N ASP A 185 20.53 -16.78 19.17
CA ASP A 185 21.92 -16.61 18.80
C ASP A 185 22.26 -17.45 17.57
N ARG A 186 23.04 -16.90 16.66
CA ARG A 186 23.42 -17.60 15.44
C ARG A 186 24.67 -18.45 15.68
N THR A 187 24.66 -19.68 15.19
CA THR A 187 25.78 -20.61 15.35
C THR A 187 27.04 -20.16 14.62
N GLN A 188 26.88 -19.29 13.61
CA GLN A 188 28.02 -18.76 12.83
C GLN A 188 27.75 -17.29 12.45
N PRO A 189 28.81 -16.47 12.30
CA PRO A 189 28.66 -15.09 11.82
C PRO A 189 28.03 -15.04 10.43
N GLY A 190 27.19 -14.03 10.22
CA GLY A 190 26.62 -13.74 8.90
C GLY A 190 27.68 -13.19 7.93
N LEU A 191 27.47 -13.40 6.63
CA LEU A 191 28.30 -12.77 5.61
C LEU A 191 27.73 -11.40 5.24
N PRO A 192 28.57 -10.35 5.16
CA PRO A 192 28.11 -9.01 4.84
C PRO A 192 27.58 -8.90 3.41
N MET A 193 26.73 -7.91 3.19
CA MET A 193 26.23 -7.57 1.87
C MET A 193 27.36 -7.04 0.98
N LYS A 194 27.39 -7.48 -0.30
CA LYS A 194 28.30 -6.97 -1.34
C LYS A 194 27.48 -6.53 -2.56
N LYS A 195 28.08 -5.71 -3.45
CA LYS A 195 27.45 -5.32 -4.70
C LYS A 195 27.00 -6.54 -5.50
N GLY A 196 25.70 -6.61 -5.84
CA GLY A 196 25.09 -7.74 -6.56
C GLY A 196 24.81 -8.99 -5.68
N ARG A 197 25.10 -8.97 -4.37
CA ARG A 197 24.86 -10.08 -3.45
C ARG A 197 24.27 -9.59 -2.14
N ALA A 198 23.14 -10.15 -1.74
CA ALA A 198 22.54 -9.89 -0.43
C ALA A 198 23.42 -10.39 0.71
N GLY A 199 23.32 -9.79 1.89
CA GLY A 199 23.87 -10.36 3.10
C GLY A 199 23.21 -11.70 3.39
N THR A 200 23.98 -12.65 3.93
CA THR A 200 23.49 -14.00 4.29
C THR A 200 23.64 -14.23 5.78
N MET A 201 22.72 -14.98 6.33
CA MET A 201 22.76 -15.46 7.73
C MET A 201 22.65 -16.98 7.73
N THR A 202 23.30 -17.64 8.70
CA THR A 202 23.08 -19.08 8.89
C THR A 202 21.62 -19.33 9.28
N HIS A 203 21.07 -20.46 8.85
CA HIS A 203 19.72 -20.88 9.22
C HIS A 203 19.67 -21.45 10.64
N ASP A 204 20.80 -21.94 11.16
CA ASP A 204 20.92 -22.51 12.49
C ASP A 204 21.00 -21.43 13.57
N TYR A 205 20.36 -21.70 14.71
CA TYR A 205 20.35 -20.82 15.87
C TYR A 205 20.23 -21.61 17.19
N LYS A 206 20.78 -21.04 18.23
CA LYS A 206 20.55 -21.46 19.62
C LYS A 206 19.44 -20.61 20.23
N ARG A 207 18.63 -21.20 21.09
CA ARG A 207 17.58 -20.52 21.85
C ARG A 207 18.07 -20.31 23.27
N ASN A 208 18.31 -19.07 23.64
CA ASN A 208 18.85 -18.69 24.95
C ASN A 208 17.78 -18.19 25.93
N GLY A 209 16.51 -18.60 25.69
CA GLY A 209 15.37 -18.24 26.51
C GLY A 209 14.43 -17.26 25.85
N THR A 210 13.38 -16.86 26.57
CA THR A 210 12.30 -15.98 26.09
C THR A 210 11.96 -14.89 27.10
N THR A 211 11.41 -13.79 26.60
CA THR A 211 10.76 -12.76 27.39
C THR A 211 9.42 -12.36 26.77
N THR A 212 8.57 -11.70 27.54
CA THR A 212 7.32 -11.10 27.05
C THR A 212 7.44 -9.59 27.16
N LEU A 213 7.20 -8.90 26.06
CA LEU A 213 7.16 -7.44 26.02
C LEU A 213 5.71 -6.95 26.18
N PHE A 214 5.40 -6.32 27.31
CA PHE A 214 4.19 -5.53 27.49
C PHE A 214 4.41 -4.13 26.95
N ALA A 215 3.46 -3.60 26.18
CA ALA A 215 3.55 -2.25 25.65
C ALA A 215 2.19 -1.55 25.62
N ALA A 216 2.18 -0.27 25.98
CA ALA A 216 1.05 0.64 25.89
C ALA A 216 1.46 1.82 24.99
N LEU A 217 0.87 1.88 23.80
CA LEU A 217 1.10 2.93 22.83
C LEU A 217 0.08 4.06 23.05
N ASN A 218 0.53 5.25 23.38
CA ASN A 218 -0.31 6.43 23.36
C ASN A 218 -0.61 6.83 21.89
N ILE A 219 -1.88 6.82 21.51
CA ILE A 219 -2.27 7.08 20.14
C ILE A 219 -2.09 8.54 19.70
N LEU A 220 -2.07 9.48 20.66
CA LEU A 220 -1.99 10.91 20.36
C LEU A 220 -0.56 11.37 20.06
N ASP A 221 0.40 10.95 20.87
CA ASP A 221 1.79 11.39 20.74
C ASP A 221 2.73 10.29 20.22
N GLY A 222 2.26 9.05 20.16
CA GLY A 222 3.04 7.91 19.69
C GLY A 222 4.06 7.38 20.69
N LYS A 223 4.09 7.88 21.92
CA LYS A 223 4.98 7.37 22.98
C LYS A 223 4.54 5.99 23.45
N VAL A 224 5.50 5.18 23.85
CA VAL A 224 5.29 3.82 24.31
C VAL A 224 5.77 3.68 25.76
N ILE A 225 4.86 3.24 26.63
CA ILE A 225 5.19 2.72 27.96
C ILE A 225 5.37 1.22 27.80
N ALA A 226 6.49 0.66 28.20
CA ALA A 226 6.71 -0.77 28.02
C ALA A 226 7.57 -1.36 29.14
N HIS A 227 7.46 -2.69 29.29
CA HIS A 227 8.26 -3.45 30.21
C HIS A 227 8.38 -4.92 29.78
N CYS A 228 9.58 -5.48 29.87
CA CYS A 228 9.82 -6.89 29.61
C CYS A 228 9.63 -7.70 30.89
N MET A 229 8.86 -8.80 30.81
CA MET A 229 8.60 -9.70 31.92
C MET A 229 8.75 -11.16 31.48
N PRO A 230 9.10 -12.10 32.39
CA PRO A 230 9.33 -13.51 32.02
C PRO A 230 8.05 -14.23 31.59
N GLN A 231 6.89 -13.78 32.03
CA GLN A 231 5.60 -14.41 31.74
C GLN A 231 4.54 -13.34 31.42
N HIS A 232 3.33 -13.78 30.97
CA HIS A 232 2.21 -12.93 30.59
C HIS A 232 0.91 -13.38 31.29
N ARG A 233 0.99 -13.64 32.60
CA ARG A 233 -0.14 -13.97 33.45
C ARG A 233 -0.79 -12.71 34.02
N HIS A 234 -1.91 -12.87 34.72
CA HIS A 234 -2.60 -11.76 35.37
C HIS A 234 -1.73 -10.98 36.39
N GLN A 235 -0.75 -11.64 37.03
CA GLN A 235 0.20 -10.97 37.96
C GLN A 235 1.10 -9.99 37.20
N GLU A 236 1.66 -10.39 36.07
CA GLU A 236 2.48 -9.54 35.21
C GLU A 236 1.62 -8.41 34.62
N TRP A 237 0.40 -8.71 34.20
CA TRP A 237 -0.55 -7.70 33.74
C TRP A 237 -0.87 -6.66 34.81
N LEU A 238 -1.12 -7.05 36.06
CA LEU A 238 -1.30 -6.11 37.17
C LEU A 238 -0.06 -5.23 37.45
N LYS A 239 1.14 -5.80 37.32
CA LYS A 239 2.38 -5.00 37.42
C LYS A 239 2.44 -3.96 36.28
N PHE A 240 2.05 -4.34 35.09
CA PHE A 240 2.03 -3.44 33.96
C PHE A 240 0.98 -2.33 34.09
N LEU A 241 -0.23 -2.64 34.56
CA LEU A 241 -1.25 -1.63 34.85
C LEU A 241 -0.75 -0.61 35.91
N ARG A 242 -0.05 -1.05 36.97
CA ARG A 242 0.56 -0.16 37.95
C ARG A 242 1.66 0.70 37.32
N LEU A 243 2.42 0.17 36.38
CA LEU A 243 3.43 0.96 35.67
C LEU A 243 2.76 2.04 34.81
N ILE A 244 1.67 1.71 34.08
CA ILE A 244 0.89 2.71 33.32
C ILE A 244 0.35 3.78 34.26
N ASP A 245 -0.21 3.38 35.39
CA ASP A 245 -0.75 4.32 36.40
C ASP A 245 0.33 5.31 36.92
N LYS A 246 1.52 4.80 37.19
CA LYS A 246 2.67 5.62 37.66
C LYS A 246 3.24 6.52 36.56
N SER A 247 3.22 6.06 35.32
CA SER A 247 3.84 6.74 34.15
C SER A 247 2.93 7.77 33.48
N THR A 248 1.68 7.89 33.93
CA THR A 248 0.70 8.80 33.32
C THR A 248 0.20 9.85 34.29
N PRO A 249 -0.14 11.09 33.83
CA PRO A 249 -0.61 12.16 34.71
C PRO A 249 -1.89 11.75 35.47
N ARG A 250 -1.89 11.91 36.78
CA ARG A 250 -3.00 11.46 37.66
C ARG A 250 -4.36 12.09 37.35
N ARG A 251 -4.37 13.31 36.76
CA ARG A 251 -5.60 14.04 36.40
C ARG A 251 -6.26 13.55 35.10
N LYS A 252 -5.58 12.71 34.31
CA LYS A 252 -6.10 12.19 33.06
C LYS A 252 -6.85 10.90 33.27
N GLN A 253 -7.99 10.74 32.59
CA GLN A 253 -8.65 9.45 32.43
C GLN A 253 -7.83 8.57 31.47
N LEU A 254 -7.87 7.28 31.64
CA LEU A 254 -7.11 6.31 30.84
C LEU A 254 -8.06 5.36 30.15
N HIS A 255 -8.18 5.47 28.83
CA HIS A 255 -8.90 4.54 27.99
C HIS A 255 -7.90 3.53 27.42
N LEU A 256 -8.01 2.27 27.84
CA LEU A 256 -7.12 1.19 27.42
C LEU A 256 -7.85 0.31 26.41
N ILE A 257 -7.36 0.25 25.20
CA ILE A 257 -7.83 -0.66 24.15
C ILE A 257 -6.97 -1.91 24.25
N ILE A 258 -7.59 -3.03 24.63
CA ILE A 258 -6.93 -4.32 24.88
C ILE A 258 -7.66 -5.46 24.17
N ASP A 259 -6.99 -6.60 24.03
CA ASP A 259 -7.62 -7.79 23.48
C ASP A 259 -8.45 -8.57 24.50
N ASN A 260 -9.14 -9.62 24.07
CA ASN A 260 -9.99 -10.46 24.90
C ASN A 260 -9.23 -11.57 25.66
N TYR A 261 -7.93 -11.43 25.89
CA TYR A 261 -7.12 -12.43 26.55
C TYR A 261 -7.60 -12.68 28.00
N SER A 262 -7.62 -13.94 28.43
CA SER A 262 -8.22 -14.34 29.71
C SER A 262 -7.57 -13.70 30.95
N PRO A 263 -6.25 -13.50 31.02
CA PRO A 263 -5.62 -12.80 32.16
C PRO A 263 -6.14 -11.39 32.40
N HIS A 264 -6.61 -10.69 31.36
CA HIS A 264 -7.17 -9.34 31.46
C HIS A 264 -8.51 -9.33 32.22
N LYS A 265 -9.21 -10.46 32.25
CA LYS A 265 -10.53 -10.63 32.90
C LYS A 265 -10.43 -11.32 34.26
N HIS A 266 -9.23 -11.59 34.75
CA HIS A 266 -9.02 -12.29 36.02
C HIS A 266 -9.64 -11.51 37.19
N PRO A 267 -10.26 -12.16 38.21
CA PRO A 267 -10.93 -11.48 39.34
C PRO A 267 -10.04 -10.46 40.05
N GLN A 268 -8.77 -10.75 40.24
CA GLN A 268 -7.83 -9.80 40.86
C GLN A 268 -7.61 -8.55 40.01
N VAL A 269 -7.64 -8.67 38.69
CA VAL A 269 -7.55 -7.53 37.76
C VAL A 269 -8.81 -6.68 37.87
N GLN A 270 -9.98 -7.31 37.87
CA GLN A 270 -11.28 -6.64 38.04
C GLN A 270 -11.36 -5.89 39.38
N ALA A 271 -10.95 -6.53 40.47
CA ALA A 271 -10.90 -5.89 41.79
C ALA A 271 -9.93 -4.71 41.83
N TRP A 272 -8.81 -4.76 41.09
CA TRP A 272 -7.89 -3.67 40.97
C TRP A 272 -8.48 -2.50 40.18
N LEU A 273 -9.11 -2.77 39.03
CA LEU A 273 -9.77 -1.77 38.15
C LEU A 273 -10.92 -1.06 38.89
N GLN A 274 -11.71 -1.76 39.69
CA GLN A 274 -12.79 -1.16 40.49
C GLN A 274 -12.27 -0.09 41.44
N ARG A 275 -11.07 -0.26 41.99
CA ARG A 275 -10.40 0.71 42.86
C ARG A 275 -9.69 1.84 42.12
N HIS A 276 -9.42 1.65 40.80
CA HIS A 276 -8.71 2.62 39.94
C HIS A 276 -9.63 3.17 38.89
N ARG A 277 -10.65 3.96 39.30
CA ARG A 277 -11.77 4.44 38.46
C ARG A 277 -11.35 5.27 37.25
N ARG A 278 -10.10 5.72 37.17
CA ARG A 278 -9.58 6.43 36.00
C ARG A 278 -9.29 5.51 34.82
N PHE A 279 -9.31 4.18 35.00
CA PHE A 279 -9.07 3.18 33.96
C PHE A 279 -10.39 2.72 33.35
N HIS A 280 -10.53 2.95 32.06
CA HIS A 280 -11.68 2.50 31.24
C HIS A 280 -11.17 1.47 30.23
N ILE A 281 -11.67 0.27 30.29
CA ILE A 281 -11.22 -0.85 29.47
C ILE A 281 -12.15 -1.02 28.27
N HIS A 282 -11.57 -1.07 27.06
CA HIS A 282 -12.24 -1.28 25.79
C HIS A 282 -11.68 -2.53 25.13
N PHE A 283 -12.50 -3.58 25.11
CA PHE A 283 -12.07 -4.86 24.53
C PHE A 283 -12.25 -4.87 23.01
N THR A 284 -11.18 -5.26 22.28
CA THR A 284 -11.30 -5.51 20.85
C THR A 284 -12.24 -6.68 20.58
N PRO A 285 -12.94 -6.74 19.43
CA PRO A 285 -13.69 -7.92 19.06
C PRO A 285 -12.78 -9.14 18.93
N THR A 286 -13.31 -10.31 19.24
CA THR A 286 -12.57 -11.57 19.07
C THR A 286 -12.05 -11.72 17.64
N SER A 287 -10.80 -12.13 17.49
CA SER A 287 -10.11 -12.25 16.19
C SER A 287 -9.98 -10.93 15.40
N ALA A 288 -9.89 -9.80 16.10
CA ALA A 288 -9.74 -8.47 15.50
C ALA A 288 -8.55 -7.69 16.09
N SER A 289 -7.42 -8.36 16.36
CA SER A 289 -6.17 -7.73 16.87
C SER A 289 -5.67 -6.59 15.98
N TRP A 290 -6.01 -6.60 14.68
CA TRP A 290 -5.69 -5.52 13.75
C TRP A 290 -6.30 -4.16 14.14
N LEU A 291 -7.32 -4.12 15.02
CA LEU A 291 -7.83 -2.91 15.64
C LEU A 291 -6.89 -2.38 16.73
N ASN A 292 -6.03 -3.21 17.30
CA ASN A 292 -5.09 -2.79 18.33
C ASN A 292 -3.83 -2.19 17.69
N MET A 293 -3.69 -0.86 17.78
CA MET A 293 -2.60 -0.13 17.09
C MET A 293 -1.20 -0.48 17.60
N VAL A 294 -1.05 -0.98 18.82
CA VAL A 294 0.25 -1.41 19.36
C VAL A 294 0.86 -2.59 18.58
N GLU A 295 0.04 -3.39 17.92
CA GLU A 295 0.51 -4.46 17.03
C GLU A 295 1.40 -3.94 15.89
N ARG A 296 1.15 -2.72 15.44
CA ARG A 296 2.02 -2.07 14.45
C ARG A 296 3.39 -1.74 15.06
N PHE A 297 3.44 -1.29 16.30
CA PHE A 297 4.68 -1.08 17.03
C PHE A 297 5.44 -2.40 17.22
N PHE A 298 4.75 -3.50 17.57
CA PHE A 298 5.36 -4.82 17.69
C PHE A 298 5.93 -5.32 16.36
N ARG A 299 5.25 -5.06 15.25
CA ARG A 299 5.80 -5.35 13.93
C ARG A 299 7.08 -4.55 13.67
N ASP A 300 7.08 -3.26 13.98
CA ASP A 300 8.20 -2.37 13.70
C ASP A 300 9.46 -2.76 14.50
N ILE A 301 9.34 -3.02 15.81
CA ILE A 301 10.47 -3.49 16.63
C ILE A 301 10.96 -4.87 16.15
N THR A 302 10.03 -5.77 15.79
CA THR A 302 10.39 -7.07 15.26
C THR A 302 11.23 -6.97 13.99
N GLN A 303 10.81 -6.14 13.04
CA GLN A 303 11.51 -5.99 11.75
C GLN A 303 12.86 -5.26 11.90
N LYS A 304 12.93 -4.29 12.80
CA LYS A 304 14.10 -3.40 12.91
C LYS A 304 15.18 -3.97 13.83
N GLN A 305 14.83 -4.69 14.89
CA GLN A 305 15.75 -5.14 15.92
C GLN A 305 15.77 -6.68 16.11
N ILE A 306 14.57 -7.29 16.31
CA ILE A 306 14.51 -8.66 16.79
C ILE A 306 14.81 -9.67 15.67
N ARG A 307 14.20 -9.50 14.50
CA ARG A 307 14.25 -10.52 13.42
C ARG A 307 15.65 -10.85 12.91
N ARG A 308 16.56 -9.87 12.91
CA ARG A 308 17.96 -10.03 12.46
C ARG A 308 18.95 -9.90 13.60
N GLY A 309 18.48 -9.65 14.83
CA GLY A 309 19.31 -9.60 16.02
C GLY A 309 19.87 -10.98 16.38
N CYS A 310 21.04 -10.98 16.99
CA CYS A 310 21.64 -12.14 17.65
C CYS A 310 21.80 -11.78 19.12
N PHE A 311 21.38 -12.69 20.01
CA PHE A 311 21.30 -12.40 21.45
C PHE A 311 21.87 -13.60 22.22
N ALA A 312 23.00 -13.41 22.87
CA ALA A 312 23.67 -14.44 23.65
C ALA A 312 22.88 -14.87 24.90
N ASN A 313 21.96 -14.01 25.37
CA ASN A 313 21.10 -14.29 26.51
C ASN A 313 19.85 -13.38 26.48
N VAL A 314 18.90 -13.65 27.40
CA VAL A 314 17.65 -12.87 27.52
C VAL A 314 17.91 -11.42 27.98
N ALA A 315 18.94 -11.18 28.79
CA ALA A 315 19.25 -9.84 29.26
C ALA A 315 19.68 -8.91 28.11
N GLU A 316 20.48 -9.41 27.17
CA GLU A 316 20.88 -8.67 25.96
C GLU A 316 19.68 -8.36 25.06
N LEU A 317 18.76 -9.31 24.89
CA LEU A 317 17.51 -9.09 24.17
C LEU A 317 16.67 -7.99 24.84
N ILE A 318 16.50 -8.04 26.15
CA ILE A 318 15.76 -7.02 26.93
C ILE A 318 16.41 -5.64 26.77
N GLN A 319 17.71 -5.54 26.94
CA GLN A 319 18.46 -4.29 26.77
C GLN A 319 18.28 -3.70 25.37
N THR A 320 18.28 -4.54 24.33
CA THR A 320 18.03 -4.11 22.94
C THR A 320 16.62 -3.57 22.75
N ILE A 321 15.62 -4.24 23.34
CA ILE A 321 14.22 -3.80 23.31
C ILE A 321 14.07 -2.44 24.02
N GLU A 322 14.63 -2.31 25.22
CA GLU A 322 14.56 -1.07 26.03
C GLU A 322 15.25 0.10 25.33
N THR A 323 16.42 -0.14 24.74
CA THR A 323 17.16 0.86 23.95
C THR A 323 16.34 1.32 22.75
N TYR A 324 15.71 0.37 22.01
CA TYR A 324 14.83 0.72 20.89
C TYR A 324 13.65 1.59 21.34
N ILE A 325 13.02 1.26 22.47
CA ILE A 325 11.87 2.01 23.00
C ILE A 325 12.31 3.41 23.46
N ALA A 326 13.44 3.53 24.14
CA ALA A 326 14.00 4.80 24.55
C ALA A 326 14.26 5.71 23.33
N LEU A 327 14.91 5.18 22.28
CA LEU A 327 15.13 5.90 21.02
C LEU A 327 13.82 6.27 20.31
N HIS A 328 12.83 5.35 20.27
CA HIS A 328 11.52 5.64 19.71
C HIS A 328 10.85 6.81 20.43
N ASN A 329 10.92 6.84 21.75
CA ASN A 329 10.31 7.87 22.58
C ASN A 329 11.02 9.24 22.51
N THR A 330 12.23 9.33 21.95
CA THR A 330 12.89 10.65 21.71
C THR A 330 12.25 11.41 20.55
N LYS A 331 11.74 10.69 19.53
CA LYS A 331 11.06 11.25 18.37
C LYS A 331 9.85 10.39 18.00
N PRO A 332 8.85 10.31 18.89
CA PRO A 332 7.71 9.45 18.67
C PRO A 332 6.88 9.97 17.50
N LYS A 333 6.29 9.03 16.76
CA LYS A 333 5.38 9.35 15.66
C LYS A 333 4.06 8.63 15.91
N PRO A 334 2.95 9.33 16.04
CA PRO A 334 1.65 8.69 16.22
C PRO A 334 1.29 7.86 14.98
N PHE A 335 0.61 6.75 15.21
CA PHE A 335 0.00 5.95 14.15
C PHE A 335 -1.41 6.49 13.90
N VAL A 336 -1.59 7.22 12.80
CA VAL A 336 -2.88 7.82 12.48
C VAL A 336 -3.84 6.74 11.96
N TRP A 337 -5.00 6.63 12.61
CA TRP A 337 -6.11 5.81 12.14
C TRP A 337 -6.96 6.59 11.12
N THR A 338 -7.27 6.00 9.98
CA THR A 338 -7.99 6.68 8.89
C THR A 338 -9.31 6.02 8.49
N ALA A 339 -9.53 4.77 8.87
CA ALA A 339 -10.71 4.02 8.47
C ALA A 339 -11.92 4.36 9.36
N LYS A 340 -13.07 4.62 8.75
CA LYS A 340 -14.33 4.79 9.48
C LYS A 340 -14.92 3.43 9.89
N ALA A 341 -15.64 3.39 11.02
CA ALA A 341 -16.31 2.18 11.47
C ALA A 341 -17.31 1.64 10.42
N SER A 342 -18.07 2.51 9.77
CA SER A 342 -18.98 2.15 8.67
C SER A 342 -18.29 1.38 7.55
N ASP A 343 -17.12 1.85 7.09
CA ASP A 343 -16.38 1.21 6.01
C ASP A 343 -15.87 -0.18 6.39
N ILE A 344 -15.50 -0.35 7.66
CA ILE A 344 -15.07 -1.63 8.22
C ILE A 344 -16.25 -2.61 8.25
N LEU A 345 -17.39 -2.17 8.78
CA LEU A 345 -18.61 -2.99 8.87
C LEU A 345 -19.09 -3.44 7.49
N GLU A 346 -19.10 -2.54 6.51
CA GLU A 346 -19.45 -2.87 5.12
C GLU A 346 -18.49 -3.90 4.49
N LYS A 347 -17.19 -3.79 4.77
CA LYS A 347 -16.21 -4.80 4.32
C LYS A 347 -16.47 -6.16 4.94
N VAL A 348 -16.81 -6.21 6.23
CA VAL A 348 -17.11 -7.46 6.95
C VAL A 348 -18.40 -8.09 6.44
N LYS A 349 -19.46 -7.30 6.21
CA LYS A 349 -20.71 -7.79 5.60
C LYS A 349 -20.45 -8.43 4.22
N ARG A 350 -19.69 -7.76 3.35
CA ARG A 350 -19.31 -8.32 2.04
C ARG A 350 -18.47 -9.59 2.14
N ALA A 351 -17.54 -9.66 3.10
CA ALA A 351 -16.74 -10.85 3.31
C ALA A 351 -17.56 -12.04 3.81
N ARG A 352 -18.52 -11.82 4.76
CA ARG A 352 -19.47 -12.85 5.21
C ARG A 352 -20.34 -13.36 4.07
N ALA A 353 -20.90 -12.45 3.26
CA ALA A 353 -21.72 -12.82 2.10
C ALA A 353 -20.93 -13.63 1.05
N ALA A 354 -19.64 -13.34 0.86
CA ALA A 354 -18.77 -14.10 -0.02
C ALA A 354 -18.45 -15.50 0.54
N SER A 355 -18.19 -15.61 1.86
CA SER A 355 -17.90 -16.90 2.52
C SER A 355 -19.10 -17.84 2.55
N ASN A 356 -20.32 -17.31 2.64
CA ASN A 356 -21.56 -18.13 2.62
C ASN A 356 -21.93 -18.64 1.21
N LYS A 357 -21.23 -18.21 0.16
CA LYS A 357 -21.42 -18.66 -1.24
C LYS A 357 -20.41 -19.75 -1.66
N LEU A 358 -19.44 -20.06 -0.82
CA LEU A 358 -18.44 -21.11 -1.01
C LEU A 358 -18.81 -22.39 -0.27
#